data_4966082ac423647fabf5e264d37d84a6
#
_entry.id   4966082ac423647fabf5e264d37d84a6
#
_cell.length_a   1.000
_cell.length_b   1.000
_cell.length_c   1.000
_cell.angle_alpha   90.00
_cell.angle_beta   90.00
_cell.angle_gamma   90.00
#
_symmetry.space_group_name_H-M   'P 1'
#
loop_
_entity.id
_entity.type
_entity.pdbx_description
1 polymer ?
#
loop_
_entity_poly.entity_id
_entity_poly.type
_entity_poly.pdbx_seq_one_letter_code
_entity_poly.pdbx_strand_id
1 'polypeptide(L)'
;WNKLNWVKLCTKISGLLWQMKGHPNLLNDTTIIVDTKKQYISYKPKREDWFTSFEPNRVAVHLSNNTNEELLNPRQSFANHTKETKWTRLQMIYFASYAMWNYINIPFVFANSDYEVKEMETWKENGETWKRIQVIFPNHIVTHSHKQTFYIDETGLIRRHDYNVELIGNGRSSHYLYDYQEVNGIKFPTKRRVFARLEDNTSLQPEPLLVSIDVTDIELVF
;
A
#
# COMPACT_ATOMS: atom_id res chain seq x y z
N TRP A 1 5.45 14.06 12.15
CA TRP A 1 5.24 12.61 12.13
C TRP A 1 5.54 11.98 13.49
N ASN A 2 6.65 12.30 14.11
CA ASN A 2 7.11 11.65 15.36
C ASN A 2 6.13 11.76 16.54
N LYS A 3 5.27 12.76 16.57
CA LYS A 3 4.22 12.93 17.61
C LYS A 3 2.90 12.23 17.26
N LEU A 4 2.73 11.81 16.00
CA LEU A 4 1.52 11.17 15.53
C LEU A 4 1.51 9.68 15.93
N ASN A 5 0.42 9.20 16.52
CA ASN A 5 0.26 7.81 16.89
C ASN A 5 -0.50 7.01 15.83
N TRP A 6 -1.60 7.59 15.31
CA TRP A 6 -2.48 6.92 14.37
C TRP A 6 -2.93 7.86 13.24
N VAL A 7 -3.11 7.27 12.06
CA VAL A 7 -3.83 7.89 10.94
C VAL A 7 -5.09 7.09 10.69
N LYS A 8 -6.25 7.74 10.77
CA LYS A 8 -7.54 7.14 10.42
C LYS A 8 -8.00 7.68 9.08
N LEU A 9 -8.42 6.80 8.19
CA LEU A 9 -8.80 7.11 6.82
C LEU A 9 -10.14 6.49 6.47
N CYS A 10 -10.97 7.21 5.71
CA CYS A 10 -12.07 6.60 4.97
C CYS A 10 -11.59 6.33 3.53
N THR A 11 -11.71 5.09 3.06
CA THR A 11 -11.14 4.67 1.77
C THR A 11 -12.10 3.86 0.93
N LYS A 12 -11.91 3.96 -0.40
CA LYS A 12 -12.46 3.05 -1.39
C LYS A 12 -11.30 2.36 -2.10
N ILE A 13 -11.19 1.05 -1.94
CA ILE A 13 -10.12 0.26 -2.55
C ILE A 13 -10.75 -0.74 -3.52
N SER A 14 -10.29 -0.74 -4.77
CA SER A 14 -10.82 -1.57 -5.86
C SER A 14 -9.76 -1.78 -6.95
N GLY A 15 -10.16 -2.34 -8.07
CA GLY A 15 -9.34 -2.53 -9.26
C GLY A 15 -9.34 -3.99 -9.74
N LEU A 16 -8.69 -4.21 -10.88
CA LEU A 16 -8.66 -5.52 -11.53
C LEU A 16 -8.06 -6.61 -10.63
N LEU A 17 -7.06 -6.27 -9.80
CA LEU A 17 -6.44 -7.24 -8.90
C LEU A 17 -7.45 -7.88 -7.95
N TRP A 18 -8.36 -7.09 -7.37
CA TRP A 18 -9.42 -7.59 -6.48
C TRP A 18 -10.35 -8.58 -7.16
N GLN A 19 -10.71 -8.28 -8.42
CA GLN A 19 -11.53 -9.19 -9.25
C GLN A 19 -10.77 -10.48 -9.56
N MET A 20 -9.52 -10.36 -10.02
CA MET A 20 -8.66 -11.51 -10.33
C MET A 20 -8.45 -12.42 -9.13
N LYS A 21 -8.33 -11.87 -7.94
CA LYS A 21 -8.11 -12.64 -6.69
C LYS A 21 -9.40 -13.14 -6.04
N GLY A 22 -10.58 -12.77 -6.57
CA GLY A 22 -11.90 -13.29 -6.15
C GLY A 22 -12.61 -12.48 -5.07
N HIS A 23 -12.16 -11.24 -4.80
CA HIS A 23 -12.69 -10.39 -3.72
C HIS A 23 -13.02 -8.96 -4.19
N PRO A 24 -13.86 -8.77 -5.24
CA PRO A 24 -14.01 -7.47 -5.93
C PRO A 24 -14.47 -6.32 -5.02
N ASN A 25 -15.20 -6.62 -3.94
CA ASN A 25 -15.83 -5.60 -3.08
C ASN A 25 -15.30 -5.59 -1.63
N LEU A 26 -14.34 -6.44 -1.29
CA LEU A 26 -13.93 -6.69 0.10
C LEU A 26 -13.54 -5.42 0.87
N LEU A 27 -12.87 -4.47 0.22
CA LEU A 27 -12.38 -3.23 0.84
C LEU A 27 -12.91 -1.96 0.13
N ASN A 28 -14.05 -2.06 -0.55
CA ASN A 28 -14.55 -0.97 -1.39
C ASN A 28 -15.09 0.24 -0.59
N ASP A 29 -15.44 0.11 0.67
CA ASP A 29 -15.87 1.23 1.53
C ASP A 29 -15.51 0.91 2.98
N THR A 30 -14.32 1.34 3.39
CA THR A 30 -13.75 0.97 4.68
C THR A 30 -13.23 2.18 5.44
N THR A 31 -13.32 2.13 6.77
CA THR A 31 -12.47 2.95 7.64
C THR A 31 -11.22 2.16 7.97
N ILE A 32 -10.06 2.78 7.84
CA ILE A 32 -8.76 2.19 8.20
C ILE A 32 -8.15 2.96 9.36
N ILE A 33 -7.50 2.25 10.26
CA ILE A 33 -6.66 2.82 11.32
C ILE A 33 -5.25 2.29 11.11
N VAL A 34 -4.29 3.19 10.93
CA VAL A 34 -2.88 2.89 10.64
C VAL A 34 -2.02 3.37 11.80
N ASP A 35 -1.27 2.48 12.41
CA ASP A 35 -0.26 2.84 13.42
C ASP A 35 0.98 3.44 12.73
N THR A 36 1.50 4.54 13.27
CA THR A 36 2.67 5.22 12.71
C THR A 36 4.00 4.74 13.31
N LYS A 37 3.95 3.91 14.34
CA LYS A 37 5.13 3.40 15.08
C LYS A 37 5.38 1.91 14.84
N LYS A 38 4.31 1.14 14.70
CA LYS A 38 4.35 -0.31 14.49
C LYS A 38 3.70 -0.66 13.17
N GLN A 39 4.14 -1.74 12.56
CA GLN A 39 3.49 -2.24 11.35
C GLN A 39 2.15 -2.92 11.72
N TYR A 40 1.17 -2.08 12.04
CA TYR A 40 -0.19 -2.47 12.40
C TYR A 40 -1.21 -1.66 11.61
N ILE A 41 -2.25 -2.31 11.14
CA ILE A 41 -3.40 -1.71 10.48
C ILE A 41 -4.67 -2.50 10.76
N SER A 42 -5.80 -1.81 10.85
CA SER A 42 -7.12 -2.40 10.97
C SER A 42 -8.06 -1.79 9.93
N TYR A 43 -8.86 -2.64 9.29
CA TYR A 43 -9.97 -2.25 8.40
C TYR A 43 -11.30 -2.52 9.07
N LYS A 44 -12.23 -1.59 8.95
CA LYS A 44 -13.63 -1.77 9.32
C LYS A 44 -14.51 -1.36 8.15
N PRO A 45 -15.15 -2.30 7.43
CA PRO A 45 -16.13 -1.96 6.39
C PRO A 45 -17.31 -1.22 6.99
N LYS A 46 -17.87 -0.25 6.26
CA LYS A 46 -18.99 0.57 6.76
C LYS A 46 -20.31 -0.17 6.82
N ARG A 47 -20.47 -1.23 6.00
CA ARG A 47 -21.74 -1.96 5.85
C ARG A 47 -21.73 -3.36 6.41
N GLU A 48 -20.62 -3.77 7.00
CA GLU A 48 -20.45 -5.12 7.55
C GLU A 48 -19.98 -5.04 8.99
N ASP A 49 -20.32 -6.05 9.78
CA ASP A 49 -20.03 -6.07 11.21
C ASP A 49 -18.83 -6.98 11.53
N TRP A 50 -17.70 -6.63 10.92
CA TRP A 50 -16.40 -7.21 11.20
C TRP A 50 -15.30 -6.15 11.12
N PHE A 51 -14.18 -6.43 11.74
CA PHE A 51 -12.96 -5.63 11.58
C PHE A 51 -11.74 -6.55 11.49
N THR A 52 -10.61 -5.99 11.07
CA THR A 52 -9.38 -6.76 10.92
C THR A 52 -8.31 -6.30 11.90
N SER A 53 -7.34 -7.16 12.17
CA SER A 53 -6.06 -6.78 12.73
C SER A 53 -4.94 -7.39 11.90
N PHE A 54 -3.94 -6.57 11.58
CA PHE A 54 -2.74 -6.99 10.85
C PHE A 54 -1.49 -6.63 11.66
N GLU A 55 -0.61 -7.60 11.77
CA GLU A 55 0.78 -7.49 12.18
C GLU A 55 1.64 -8.31 11.21
N PRO A 56 2.97 -8.11 11.13
CA PRO A 56 3.82 -8.80 10.15
C PRO A 56 3.62 -10.31 10.05
N ASN A 57 3.43 -10.98 11.19
CA ASN A 57 3.29 -12.44 11.28
C ASN A 57 1.86 -12.93 11.50
N ARG A 58 0.88 -12.03 11.47
CA ARG A 58 -0.51 -12.38 11.76
C ARG A 58 -1.48 -11.47 11.04
N VAL A 59 -2.53 -12.03 10.47
CA VAL A 59 -3.72 -11.31 10.04
C VAL A 59 -4.95 -12.01 10.57
N ALA A 60 -5.94 -11.23 11.06
CA ALA A 60 -7.19 -11.78 11.55
C ALA A 60 -8.39 -10.93 11.09
N VAL A 61 -9.54 -11.61 10.99
CA VAL A 61 -10.87 -11.01 10.87
C VAL A 61 -11.63 -11.33 12.14
N HIS A 62 -12.11 -10.30 12.81
CA HIS A 62 -12.90 -10.35 14.02
C HIS A 62 -14.37 -10.18 13.67
N LEU A 63 -15.19 -11.18 13.97
CA LEU A 63 -16.62 -11.20 13.67
C LEU A 63 -17.44 -10.75 14.90
N SER A 64 -18.64 -10.24 14.67
CA SER A 64 -19.55 -9.76 15.72
C SER A 64 -19.96 -10.81 16.76
N ASN A 65 -19.93 -12.09 16.38
CA ASN A 65 -20.22 -13.21 17.27
C ASN A 65 -19.05 -13.63 18.19
N ASN A 66 -18.01 -12.78 18.29
CA ASN A 66 -16.76 -13.04 19.03
C ASN A 66 -15.93 -14.23 18.50
N THR A 67 -16.17 -14.68 17.28
CA THR A 67 -15.28 -15.61 16.59
C THR A 67 -14.26 -14.88 15.75
N ASN A 68 -13.10 -15.48 15.57
CA ASN A 68 -12.02 -14.92 14.77
C ASN A 68 -11.63 -15.92 13.68
N GLU A 69 -11.39 -15.41 12.48
CA GLU A 69 -10.61 -16.12 11.48
C GLU A 69 -9.20 -15.54 11.49
N GLU A 70 -8.18 -16.37 11.56
CA GLU A 70 -6.81 -15.88 11.54
C GLU A 70 -5.88 -16.73 10.67
N LEU A 71 -4.81 -16.09 10.24
CA LEU A 71 -3.74 -16.69 9.46
C LEU A 71 -2.41 -16.25 10.08
N LEU A 72 -1.67 -17.22 10.60
CA LEU A 72 -0.32 -17.03 11.14
C LEU A 72 0.71 -17.19 10.02
N ASN A 73 1.79 -16.42 10.10
CA ASN A 73 2.85 -16.36 9.08
C ASN A 73 2.29 -16.21 7.65
N PRO A 74 1.46 -15.18 7.39
CA PRO A 74 0.64 -15.11 6.18
C PRO A 74 1.47 -15.13 4.89
N ARG A 75 2.70 -14.57 4.90
CA ARG A 75 3.57 -14.53 3.72
C ARG A 75 3.89 -15.93 3.19
N GLN A 76 4.04 -16.92 4.06
CA GLN A 76 4.32 -18.31 3.69
C GLN A 76 3.14 -18.96 2.95
N SER A 77 1.92 -18.52 3.21
CA SER A 77 0.71 -19.05 2.56
C SER A 77 0.62 -18.76 1.06
N PHE A 78 1.50 -17.88 0.55
CA PHE A 78 1.59 -17.57 -0.88
C PHE A 78 2.63 -18.41 -1.63
N ALA A 79 3.28 -19.37 -0.96
CA ALA A 79 4.21 -20.28 -1.62
C ALA A 79 3.54 -20.96 -2.82
N ASN A 80 4.22 -20.95 -3.97
CA ASN A 80 3.72 -21.48 -5.25
C ASN A 80 2.50 -20.76 -5.86
N HIS A 81 2.09 -19.60 -5.33
CA HIS A 81 1.06 -18.80 -5.98
C HIS A 81 1.56 -18.19 -7.29
N THR A 82 0.67 -18.20 -8.28
CA THR A 82 0.85 -17.53 -9.57
C THR A 82 -0.05 -16.31 -9.67
N LYS A 83 0.02 -15.62 -10.80
CA LYS A 83 -0.89 -14.49 -11.08
C LYS A 83 -2.35 -14.92 -11.08
N GLU A 84 -2.63 -16.15 -11.50
CA GLU A 84 -3.98 -16.72 -11.65
C GLU A 84 -4.54 -17.28 -10.35
N THR A 85 -3.70 -17.59 -9.37
CA THR A 85 -4.14 -18.16 -8.10
C THR A 85 -5.09 -17.24 -7.37
N LYS A 86 -6.30 -17.72 -7.08
CA LYS A 86 -7.26 -17.03 -6.22
C LYS A 86 -6.73 -16.98 -4.79
N TRP A 87 -7.09 -15.94 -4.07
CA TRP A 87 -6.68 -15.76 -2.69
C TRP A 87 -7.83 -16.02 -1.72
N THR A 88 -7.52 -16.39 -0.52
CA THR A 88 -8.48 -16.36 0.59
C THR A 88 -8.73 -14.92 1.03
N ARG A 89 -9.82 -14.70 1.78
CA ARG A 89 -10.12 -13.40 2.39
C ARG A 89 -8.95 -12.88 3.24
N LEU A 90 -8.34 -13.72 4.06
CA LEU A 90 -7.21 -13.37 4.92
C LEU A 90 -5.96 -13.03 4.11
N GLN A 91 -5.68 -13.75 3.03
CA GLN A 91 -4.56 -13.43 2.14
C GLN A 91 -4.75 -12.06 1.47
N MET A 92 -5.99 -11.74 1.02
CA MET A 92 -6.28 -10.43 0.42
C MET A 92 -6.13 -9.30 1.43
N ILE A 93 -6.63 -9.48 2.66
CA ILE A 93 -6.48 -8.50 3.75
C ILE A 93 -5.00 -8.32 4.12
N TYR A 94 -4.23 -9.40 4.23
CA TYR A 94 -2.80 -9.33 4.50
C TYR A 94 -2.06 -8.48 3.45
N PHE A 95 -2.31 -8.76 2.16
CA PHE A 95 -1.73 -8.01 1.04
C PHE A 95 -2.07 -6.53 1.12
N ALA A 96 -3.35 -6.19 1.28
CA ALA A 96 -3.81 -4.81 1.39
C ALA A 96 -3.23 -4.11 2.63
N SER A 97 -3.11 -4.83 3.75
CA SER A 97 -2.66 -4.27 5.02
C SER A 97 -1.21 -3.83 4.98
N TYR A 98 -0.28 -4.69 4.58
CA TYR A 98 1.12 -4.28 4.53
C TYR A 98 1.34 -3.18 3.48
N ALA A 99 0.61 -3.25 2.35
CA ALA A 99 0.70 -2.23 1.31
C ALA A 99 0.25 -0.85 1.83
N MET A 100 -0.94 -0.78 2.41
CA MET A 100 -1.48 0.48 2.94
C MET A 100 -0.67 1.03 4.09
N TRP A 101 -0.16 0.17 5.00
CA TRP A 101 0.73 0.63 6.06
C TRP A 101 1.96 1.34 5.49
N ASN A 102 2.63 0.71 4.52
CA ASN A 102 3.78 1.32 3.84
C ASN A 102 3.37 2.63 3.16
N TYR A 103 2.27 2.64 2.39
CA TYR A 103 1.84 3.82 1.64
C TYR A 103 1.52 5.04 2.50
N ILE A 104 1.07 4.85 3.73
CA ILE A 104 0.74 5.95 4.66
C ILE A 104 1.99 6.40 5.42
N ASN A 105 2.88 5.49 5.79
CA ASN A 105 4.08 5.80 6.54
C ASN A 105 5.24 6.35 5.68
N ILE A 106 5.23 6.13 4.37
CA ILE A 106 6.20 6.70 3.42
C ILE A 106 5.84 8.18 3.15
N PRO A 107 6.83 9.11 3.14
CA PRO A 107 8.28 8.87 3.23
C PRO A 107 8.86 8.91 4.66
N PHE A 108 8.06 9.09 5.67
CA PHE A 108 8.51 9.40 7.04
C PHE A 108 9.38 8.29 7.64
N VAL A 109 9.11 7.02 7.32
CA VAL A 109 9.91 5.86 7.76
C VAL A 109 11.33 5.87 7.20
N PHE A 110 11.60 6.57 6.10
CA PHE A 110 12.94 6.67 5.51
C PHE A 110 13.94 7.47 6.38
N ALA A 111 13.45 8.17 7.40
CA ALA A 111 14.30 8.81 8.40
C ALA A 111 14.92 7.82 9.39
N ASN A 112 14.45 6.58 9.45
CA ASN A 112 15.02 5.53 10.28
C ASN A 112 16.31 5.01 9.64
N SER A 113 17.35 4.80 10.44
CA SER A 113 18.70 4.44 9.98
C SER A 113 18.83 3.05 9.35
N ASP A 114 17.82 2.21 9.47
CA ASP A 114 17.78 0.86 8.89
C ASP A 114 17.21 0.83 7.45
N TYR A 115 16.77 1.99 6.92
CA TYR A 115 16.45 2.16 5.51
C TYR A 115 17.67 2.72 4.77
N GLU A 116 18.08 2.06 3.69
CA GLU A 116 19.13 2.58 2.84
C GLU A 116 18.50 3.39 1.69
N VAL A 117 18.88 4.66 1.57
CA VAL A 117 18.36 5.57 0.53
C VAL A 117 19.49 5.98 -0.38
N LYS A 118 19.33 5.77 -1.68
CA LYS A 118 20.29 6.13 -2.72
C LYS A 118 19.64 6.99 -3.79
N GLU A 119 20.23 8.13 -4.09
CA GLU A 119 19.82 8.95 -5.23
C GLU A 119 20.16 8.25 -6.55
N MET A 120 19.27 8.41 -7.54
CA MET A 120 19.40 7.88 -8.89
C MET A 120 19.33 9.01 -9.92
N GLU A 121 19.65 8.70 -11.17
CA GLU A 121 19.43 9.63 -12.27
C GLU A 121 17.96 10.06 -12.34
N THR A 122 17.73 11.29 -12.76
CA THR A 122 16.37 11.85 -12.93
C THR A 122 15.57 11.07 -13.96
N TRP A 123 14.26 11.18 -13.88
CA TRP A 123 13.31 10.57 -14.80
C TRP A 123 12.45 11.63 -15.48
N LYS A 124 12.23 11.49 -16.77
CA LYS A 124 11.33 12.35 -17.53
C LYS A 124 10.05 11.61 -17.87
N GLU A 125 8.92 12.19 -17.51
CA GLU A 125 7.60 11.64 -17.80
C GLU A 125 6.58 12.77 -17.92
N ASN A 126 5.72 12.70 -18.93
CA ASN A 126 4.64 13.68 -19.18
C ASN A 126 5.08 15.15 -19.20
N GLY A 127 6.30 15.43 -19.68
CA GLY A 127 6.85 16.79 -19.74
C GLY A 127 7.49 17.28 -18.43
N GLU A 128 7.41 16.51 -17.34
CA GLU A 128 8.05 16.80 -16.07
C GLU A 128 9.38 16.06 -15.92
N THR A 129 10.25 16.58 -15.06
CA THR A 129 11.49 15.91 -14.66
C THR A 129 11.45 15.66 -13.16
N TRP A 130 11.48 14.37 -12.77
CA TRP A 130 11.40 13.95 -11.37
C TRP A 130 12.77 13.49 -10.86
N LYS A 131 13.10 13.85 -9.63
CA LYS A 131 14.19 13.20 -8.88
C LYS A 131 13.80 11.77 -8.57
N ARG A 132 14.77 10.87 -8.57
CA ARG A 132 14.54 9.48 -8.17
C ARG A 132 15.40 9.11 -6.98
N ILE A 133 14.81 8.35 -6.06
CA ILE A 133 15.54 7.65 -5.02
C ILE A 133 15.20 6.17 -5.07
N GLN A 134 16.20 5.34 -4.87
CA GLN A 134 16.05 3.92 -4.60
C GLN A 134 16.11 3.72 -3.08
N VAL A 135 15.18 2.95 -2.55
CA VAL A 135 15.11 2.64 -1.12
C VAL A 135 15.18 1.13 -0.93
N ILE A 136 16.08 0.69 -0.05
CA ILE A 136 16.13 -0.68 0.44
C ILE A 136 15.44 -0.73 1.79
N PHE A 137 14.38 -1.52 1.86
CA PHE A 137 13.58 -1.71 3.07
C PHE A 137 14.24 -2.76 3.97
N PRO A 138 14.24 -2.57 5.29
CA PRO A 138 14.79 -3.54 6.22
C PRO A 138 13.98 -4.84 6.24
N ASN A 139 14.63 -5.96 6.58
CA ASN A 139 14.01 -7.30 6.51
C ASN A 139 12.82 -7.50 7.46
N HIS A 140 12.73 -6.72 8.53
CA HIS A 140 11.62 -6.83 9.48
C HIS A 140 10.35 -6.11 9.02
N ILE A 141 10.44 -5.27 7.97
CA ILE A 141 9.28 -4.59 7.39
C ILE A 141 8.69 -5.42 6.25
N VAL A 142 7.45 -5.82 6.42
CA VAL A 142 6.70 -6.51 5.36
C VAL A 142 6.30 -5.50 4.28
N THR A 143 6.69 -5.79 3.04
CA THR A 143 6.48 -4.90 1.89
C THR A 143 6.35 -5.72 0.59
N HIS A 144 6.08 -5.08 -0.54
CA HIS A 144 5.95 -5.72 -1.86
C HIS A 144 7.25 -6.35 -2.33
N SER A 145 8.35 -5.61 -2.20
CA SER A 145 9.73 -6.03 -2.44
C SER A 145 10.66 -5.17 -1.60
N HIS A 146 11.84 -5.68 -1.23
CA HIS A 146 12.79 -4.91 -0.43
C HIS A 146 13.37 -3.70 -1.18
N LYS A 147 13.54 -3.81 -2.50
CA LYS A 147 14.04 -2.71 -3.34
C LYS A 147 12.89 -2.01 -4.05
N GLN A 148 12.74 -0.71 -3.81
CA GLN A 148 11.68 0.12 -4.39
C GLN A 148 12.24 1.45 -4.87
N THR A 149 11.59 2.09 -5.86
CA THR A 149 12.01 3.38 -6.43
C THR A 149 10.90 4.41 -6.28
N PHE A 150 11.26 5.61 -5.84
CA PHE A 150 10.34 6.73 -5.66
C PHE A 150 10.73 7.87 -6.57
N TYR A 151 9.74 8.49 -7.18
CA TYR A 151 9.86 9.60 -8.11
C TYR A 151 9.24 10.84 -7.47
N ILE A 152 10.03 11.88 -7.35
CA ILE A 152 9.72 13.07 -6.56
C ILE A 152 9.77 14.29 -7.46
N ASP A 153 8.70 15.08 -7.50
CA ASP A 153 8.62 16.30 -8.28
C ASP A 153 9.42 17.46 -7.66
N GLU A 154 9.44 18.59 -8.35
CA GLU A 154 10.13 19.81 -7.91
C GLU A 154 9.58 20.39 -6.59
N THR A 155 8.32 20.06 -6.23
CA THR A 155 7.68 20.49 -4.97
C THR A 155 7.99 19.55 -3.80
N GLY A 156 8.73 18.45 -4.04
CA GLY A 156 9.08 17.45 -3.04
C GLY A 156 7.99 16.39 -2.82
N LEU A 157 6.96 16.32 -3.66
CA LEU A 157 5.91 15.31 -3.55
C LEU A 157 6.24 14.06 -4.37
N ILE A 158 5.93 12.89 -3.81
CA ILE A 158 6.07 11.62 -4.53
C ILE A 158 4.96 11.55 -5.58
N ARG A 159 5.33 11.46 -6.86
CA ARG A 159 4.40 11.32 -7.98
C ARG A 159 4.22 9.88 -8.42
N ARG A 160 5.27 9.07 -8.27
CA ARG A 160 5.27 7.68 -8.67
C ARG A 160 6.13 6.86 -7.71
N HIS A 161 5.71 5.62 -7.47
CA HIS A 161 6.38 4.65 -6.63
C HIS A 161 6.40 3.29 -7.35
N ASP A 162 7.58 2.81 -7.69
CA ASP A 162 7.79 1.55 -8.42
C ASP A 162 8.27 0.45 -7.49
N TYR A 163 7.67 -0.72 -7.63
CA TYR A 163 8.04 -1.93 -6.90
C TYR A 163 7.70 -3.19 -7.70
N ASN A 164 8.23 -4.31 -7.28
CA ASN A 164 7.80 -5.61 -7.75
C ASN A 164 6.92 -6.26 -6.68
N VAL A 165 5.86 -6.94 -7.08
CA VAL A 165 4.99 -7.66 -6.15
C VAL A 165 5.44 -9.12 -6.09
N GLU A 166 6.26 -9.45 -5.09
CA GLU A 166 6.85 -10.79 -4.93
C GLU A 166 5.78 -11.88 -4.77
N LEU A 167 4.68 -11.58 -4.08
CA LEU A 167 3.59 -12.54 -3.82
C LEU A 167 2.83 -13.00 -5.06
N ILE A 168 3.04 -12.36 -6.21
CA ILE A 168 2.42 -12.70 -7.50
C ILE A 168 3.47 -12.87 -8.60
N GLY A 169 4.61 -13.52 -8.28
CA GLY A 169 5.65 -13.81 -9.25
C GLY A 169 6.44 -12.59 -9.71
N ASN A 170 6.74 -11.65 -8.81
CA ASN A 170 7.50 -10.44 -9.11
C ASN A 170 6.87 -9.52 -10.15
N GLY A 171 5.53 -9.43 -10.17
CA GLY A 171 4.80 -8.52 -11.05
C GLY A 171 5.27 -7.08 -10.89
N ARG A 172 5.78 -6.47 -11.96
CA ARG A 172 6.27 -5.08 -11.96
C ARG A 172 5.11 -4.11 -11.91
N SER A 173 5.16 -3.14 -11.00
CA SER A 173 4.10 -2.16 -10.79
C SER A 173 4.64 -0.74 -10.76
N SER A 174 3.87 0.19 -11.35
CA SER A 174 4.00 1.64 -11.21
C SER A 174 2.78 2.16 -10.47
N HIS A 175 3.00 2.78 -9.34
CA HIS A 175 1.97 3.32 -8.46
C HIS A 175 2.03 4.84 -8.48
N TYR A 176 1.03 5.49 -9.07
CA TYR A 176 0.92 6.93 -9.19
C TYR A 176 0.11 7.53 -8.05
N LEU A 177 0.54 8.72 -7.59
CA LEU A 177 -0.02 9.45 -6.46
C LEU A 177 -0.49 10.82 -6.91
N TYR A 178 -1.77 11.12 -6.67
CA TYR A 178 -2.45 12.34 -7.12
C TYR A 178 -3.24 12.99 -5.99
N ASP A 179 -3.73 14.21 -6.27
CA ASP A 179 -4.73 14.92 -5.48
C ASP A 179 -4.31 15.04 -4.00
N TYR A 180 -3.13 15.65 -3.78
CA TYR A 180 -2.60 15.83 -2.43
C TYR A 180 -3.44 16.80 -1.62
N GLN A 181 -3.84 16.38 -0.41
CA GLN A 181 -4.52 17.18 0.59
C GLN A 181 -3.61 17.39 1.79
N GLU A 182 -3.57 18.61 2.31
CA GLU A 182 -2.84 18.90 3.55
C GLU A 182 -3.77 18.79 4.77
N VAL A 183 -3.34 18.03 5.78
CA VAL A 183 -4.02 17.85 7.06
C VAL A 183 -2.99 18.08 8.17
N ASN A 184 -3.19 19.11 8.98
CA ASN A 184 -2.28 19.50 10.06
C ASN A 184 -0.80 19.60 9.61
N GLY A 185 -0.55 20.20 8.45
CA GLY A 185 0.79 20.40 7.90
C GLY A 185 1.40 19.16 7.23
N ILE A 186 0.69 18.04 7.15
CA ILE A 186 1.13 16.81 6.49
C ILE A 186 0.34 16.63 5.20
N LYS A 187 1.05 16.38 4.08
CA LYS A 187 0.45 16.18 2.78
C LYS A 187 0.24 14.70 2.48
N PHE A 188 -1.02 14.33 2.23
CA PHE A 188 -1.45 12.97 1.87
C PHE A 188 -1.99 12.93 0.45
N PRO A 189 -1.53 11.99 -0.42
CA PRO A 189 -2.19 11.76 -1.70
C PRO A 189 -3.54 11.07 -1.46
N THR A 190 -4.61 11.68 -1.93
CA THR A 190 -5.97 11.15 -1.75
C THR A 190 -6.40 10.23 -2.88
N LYS A 191 -5.62 10.17 -3.97
CA LYS A 191 -5.89 9.30 -5.11
C LYS A 191 -4.64 8.54 -5.52
N ARG A 192 -4.76 7.23 -5.57
CA ARG A 192 -3.66 6.32 -5.94
C ARG A 192 -4.13 5.36 -7.02
N ARG A 193 -3.27 5.16 -8.05
CA ARG A 193 -3.55 4.28 -9.20
C ARG A 193 -2.34 3.42 -9.49
N VAL A 194 -2.53 2.12 -9.58
CA VAL A 194 -1.45 1.17 -9.85
C VAL A 194 -1.68 0.50 -11.19
N PHE A 195 -0.65 0.52 -12.01
CA PHE A 195 -0.61 -0.08 -13.34
C PHE A 195 0.54 -1.07 -13.46
N ALA A 196 0.49 -1.94 -14.46
CA ALA A 196 1.63 -2.76 -14.80
C ALA A 196 2.76 -1.90 -15.38
N ARG A 197 4.00 -2.21 -15.00
CA ARG A 197 5.21 -1.55 -15.47
C ARG A 197 5.98 -2.46 -16.43
N LEU A 198 6.36 -1.90 -17.58
CA LEU A 198 7.14 -2.58 -18.61
C LEU A 198 8.65 -2.62 -18.26
N GLU A 199 9.42 -3.29 -19.08
CA GLU A 199 10.89 -3.46 -18.88
C GLU A 199 11.67 -2.15 -19.00
N ASP A 200 11.22 -1.28 -19.89
CA ASP A 200 11.78 0.06 -20.11
C ASP A 200 11.36 1.09 -19.05
N ASN A 201 10.69 0.65 -17.99
CA ASN A 201 10.08 1.46 -16.93
C ASN A 201 8.88 2.30 -17.35
N THR A 202 8.35 2.18 -18.56
CA THR A 202 7.06 2.80 -18.90
C THR A 202 5.92 2.07 -18.19
N SER A 203 4.81 2.76 -18.02
CA SER A 203 3.62 2.24 -17.34
C SER A 203 2.50 2.02 -18.35
N LEU A 204 1.80 0.88 -18.27
CA LEU A 204 0.59 0.62 -19.06
C LEU A 204 -0.56 1.46 -18.52
N GLN A 205 -0.75 2.66 -19.09
CA GLN A 205 -1.83 3.58 -18.72
C GLN A 205 -2.70 3.88 -19.95
N PRO A 206 -3.99 4.19 -19.74
CA PRO A 206 -4.73 4.20 -18.46
C PRO A 206 -5.24 2.81 -18.03
N GLU A 207 -5.09 1.79 -18.85
CA GLU A 207 -5.65 0.44 -18.62
C GLU A 207 -4.61 -0.66 -18.89
N PRO A 208 -4.69 -1.80 -18.17
CA PRO A 208 -5.64 -2.10 -17.10
C PRO A 208 -5.28 -1.44 -15.76
N LEU A 209 -6.27 -0.88 -15.06
CA LEU A 209 -6.10 -0.34 -13.73
C LEU A 209 -6.10 -1.50 -12.71
N LEU A 210 -4.91 -1.84 -12.21
CA LEU A 210 -4.72 -2.97 -11.29
C LEU A 210 -5.27 -2.68 -9.90
N VAL A 211 -4.96 -1.49 -9.37
CA VAL A 211 -5.40 -1.04 -8.04
C VAL A 211 -5.81 0.42 -8.10
N SER A 212 -6.99 0.71 -7.55
CA SER A 212 -7.52 2.05 -7.29
C SER A 212 -7.70 2.24 -5.79
N ILE A 213 -7.15 3.32 -5.26
CA ILE A 213 -7.36 3.73 -3.86
C ILE A 213 -7.77 5.20 -3.87
N ASP A 214 -8.95 5.48 -3.35
CA ASP A 214 -9.45 6.84 -3.11
C ASP A 214 -9.62 7.03 -1.59
N VAL A 215 -9.06 8.12 -1.06
CA VAL A 215 -9.18 8.53 0.34
C VAL A 215 -10.16 9.69 0.38
N THR A 216 -11.22 9.56 1.18
CA THR A 216 -12.30 10.55 1.26
C THR A 216 -12.30 11.35 2.56
N ASP A 217 -11.58 10.88 3.57
CA ASP A 217 -11.44 11.55 4.86
C ASP A 217 -10.15 11.13 5.55
N ILE A 218 -9.51 12.07 6.27
CA ILE A 218 -8.23 11.86 6.96
C ILE A 218 -8.30 12.51 8.34
N GLU A 219 -8.10 11.71 9.39
CA GLU A 219 -8.02 12.15 10.78
C GLU A 219 -6.67 11.73 11.38
N LEU A 220 -5.98 12.68 12.02
CA LEU A 220 -4.69 12.44 12.70
C LEU A 220 -4.90 12.37 14.21
N VAL A 221 -4.37 11.32 14.84
CA VAL A 221 -4.46 11.10 16.29
C VAL A 221 -3.04 11.15 16.88
N PHE A 222 -2.81 12.13 17.73
CA PHE A 222 -1.52 12.41 18.37
C PHE A 222 -1.40 11.76 19.74
#